data_85d866a1e271b6229aa82a0866b2e1ba
#
_entry.id   85d866a1e271b6229aa82a0866b2e1ba
#
_cell.length_a   1.000
_cell.length_b   1.000
_cell.length_c   1.000
_cell.angle_alpha   90.00
_cell.angle_beta   90.00
_cell.angle_gamma   90.00
#
_symmetry.space_group_name_H-M   'P 1'
#
loop_
_entity.id
_entity.type
_entity.pdbx_description
1 polymer ?
#
loop_
_entity_poly.entity_id
_entity_poly.type
_entity_poly.pdbx_seq_one_letter_code
_entity_poly.pdbx_strand_id
1 'polypeptide(L)' 'MSWNYRVVKHSYKDEEVFQIHEVFYKNGQPNMITENGIAPFGEDKQELNDCMIYMMQALTKPVLDAKIF' A
#
# COMPACT_ATOMS: atom_id res chain seq x y z
N MET A 1 -9.46 10.75 9.79
CA MET A 1 -9.11 9.53 9.03
C MET A 1 -7.62 9.51 8.78
N SER A 2 -6.97 8.38 9.03
CA SER A 2 -5.54 8.24 8.81
C SER A 2 -5.28 7.32 7.62
N TRP A 3 -4.07 7.33 7.13
CA TRP A 3 -3.67 6.43 6.05
C TRP A 3 -2.18 6.11 6.16
N ASN A 4 -1.81 5.00 5.55
CA ASN A 4 -0.40 4.66 5.39
C ASN A 4 -0.24 3.76 4.17
N TYR A 5 0.99 3.47 3.82
CA TYR A 5 1.28 2.47 2.80
C TYR A 5 1.29 1.09 3.44
N ARG A 6 0.65 0.14 2.78
CA ARG A 6 0.65 -1.27 3.20
C ARG A 6 0.81 -2.16 1.99
N VAL A 7 1.41 -3.31 2.21
CA VAL A 7 1.43 -4.36 1.19
C VAL A 7 0.08 -5.04 1.19
N VAL A 8 -0.53 -5.13 0.01
CA VAL A 8 -1.84 -5.77 -0.16
C VAL A 8 -1.68 -6.94 -1.13
N LYS A 9 -2.15 -8.10 -0.72
CA LYS A 9 -2.13 -9.29 -1.55
C LYS A 9 -3.41 -9.36 -2.38
N HIS A 10 -3.24 -9.50 -3.69
CA HIS A 10 -4.33 -9.72 -4.63
C HIS A 10 -4.26 -11.16 -5.11
N SER A 11 -5.34 -11.91 -4.93
CA SER A 11 -5.41 -13.31 -5.35
C SER A 11 -6.21 -13.43 -6.62
N TYR A 12 -5.58 -13.99 -7.64
CA TYR A 12 -6.21 -14.29 -8.91
C TYR A 12 -6.30 -15.81 -9.03
N LYS A 13 -6.95 -16.29 -10.09
CA LYS A 13 -7.23 -17.72 -10.24
C LYS A 13 -6.02 -18.62 -10.03
N ASP A 14 -4.89 -18.26 -10.63
CA ASP A 14 -3.69 -19.10 -10.60
C ASP A 14 -2.46 -18.40 -10.03
N GLU A 15 -2.61 -17.21 -9.46
CA GLU A 15 -1.47 -16.48 -8.94
C GLU A 15 -1.85 -15.49 -7.84
N GLU A 16 -0.84 -15.08 -7.10
CA GLU A 16 -0.97 -14.01 -6.12
C GLU A 16 -0.01 -12.90 -6.50
N VAL A 17 -0.46 -11.65 -6.36
CA VAL A 17 0.35 -10.48 -6.63
C VAL A 17 0.34 -9.60 -5.40
N PHE A 18 1.50 -9.08 -5.03
CA PHE A 18 1.67 -8.21 -3.88
C PHE A 18 1.98 -6.80 -4.39
N GLN A 19 1.19 -5.83 -3.95
CA GLN A 19 1.37 -4.44 -4.35
C GLN A 19 1.28 -3.53 -3.14
N ILE A 20 1.92 -2.36 -3.23
CA ILE A 20 1.78 -1.35 -2.20
C ILE A 20 0.59 -0.47 -2.56
N HIS A 21 -0.28 -0.26 -1.58
CA HIS A 21 -1.44 0.62 -1.70
C HIS A 21 -1.42 1.65 -0.58
N GLU A 22 -2.08 2.79 -0.82
CA GLU A 22 -2.48 3.65 0.27
C GLU A 22 -3.71 3.01 0.91
N VAL A 23 -3.62 2.77 2.21
CA VAL A 23 -4.73 2.18 2.97
C VAL A 23 -5.25 3.23 3.93
N PHE A 24 -6.55 3.45 3.89
CA PHE A 24 -7.24 4.45 4.71
C PHE A 24 -7.95 3.75 5.86
N TYR A 25 -7.82 4.31 7.05
CA TYR A 25 -8.33 3.70 8.28
C TYR A 25 -9.51 4.48 8.81
N LYS A 26 -10.45 3.76 9.38
CA LYS A 26 -11.58 4.33 10.10
C LYS A 26 -11.69 3.61 11.44
N ASN A 27 -11.66 4.39 12.54
CA ASN A 27 -11.70 3.82 13.89
C ASN A 27 -10.60 2.78 14.11
N GLY A 28 -9.41 3.05 13.56
CA GLY A 28 -8.26 2.18 13.72
C GLY A 28 -8.27 0.92 12.85
N GLN A 29 -9.28 0.75 12.00
CA GLN A 29 -9.41 -0.42 11.15
C GLN A 29 -9.24 -0.05 9.67
N PRO A 30 -8.59 -0.90 8.87
CA PRO A 30 -8.52 -0.68 7.43
C PRO A 30 -9.93 -0.56 6.85
N ASN A 31 -10.16 0.49 6.07
CA ASN A 31 -11.49 0.78 5.54
C ASN A 31 -11.53 0.80 4.01
N MET A 32 -10.56 1.48 3.40
CA MET A 32 -10.50 1.61 1.94
C MET A 32 -9.05 1.56 1.48
N ILE A 33 -8.84 1.17 0.24
CA ILE A 33 -7.53 1.22 -0.41
C ILE A 33 -7.66 1.93 -1.76
N THR A 34 -6.53 2.39 -2.29
CA THR A 34 -6.49 2.90 -3.65
C THR A 34 -6.91 1.79 -4.62
N GLU A 35 -7.53 2.17 -5.73
CA GLU A 35 -8.00 1.20 -6.72
C GLU A 35 -6.86 0.37 -7.29
N ASN A 36 -5.72 1.00 -7.56
CA ASN A 36 -4.55 0.34 -8.11
C ASN A 36 -3.37 0.46 -7.16
N GLY A 37 -2.41 -0.45 -7.32
CA GLY A 37 -1.14 -0.32 -6.60
C GLY A 37 -0.48 1.01 -6.93
N ILE A 38 0.26 1.54 -5.98
CA ILE A 38 0.92 2.83 -6.09
C ILE A 38 2.38 2.63 -6.44
N ALA A 39 2.85 3.30 -7.50
CA ALA A 39 4.25 3.34 -7.85
C ALA A 39 4.93 4.50 -7.12
N PRO A 40 6.22 4.37 -6.78
CA PRO A 40 6.96 5.49 -6.23
C PRO A 40 6.95 6.66 -7.20
N PHE A 41 6.84 7.87 -6.66
CA PHE A 41 6.77 9.08 -7.47
C PHE A 41 7.49 10.23 -6.77
N GLY A 42 8.07 11.13 -7.58
CA GLY A 42 8.65 12.36 -7.08
C GLY A 42 8.85 13.31 -8.24
N GLU A 43 8.76 14.60 -8.00
CA GLU A 43 9.02 15.62 -9.00
C GLU A 43 10.51 15.82 -9.24
N ASP A 44 11.33 15.37 -8.29
CA ASP A 44 12.78 15.32 -8.44
C ASP A 44 13.31 14.06 -7.78
N LYS A 45 14.60 13.84 -7.91
CA LYS A 45 15.24 12.62 -7.40
C LYS A 45 15.12 12.49 -5.88
N GLN A 46 15.22 13.60 -5.15
CA GLN A 46 15.15 13.57 -3.71
C GLN A 46 13.74 13.18 -3.24
N GLU A 47 12.71 13.76 -3.86
CA GLU A 47 11.34 13.40 -3.53
C GLU A 47 11.05 11.94 -3.83
N LEU A 48 11.58 11.42 -4.95
CA LEU A 48 11.42 10.01 -5.28
C LEU A 48 12.06 9.12 -4.22
N ASN A 49 13.28 9.50 -3.79
CA ASN A 49 13.97 8.76 -2.75
C ASN A 49 13.16 8.73 -1.45
N ASP A 50 12.64 9.89 -1.04
CA ASP A 50 11.85 9.99 0.18
C ASP A 50 10.57 9.16 0.09
N CYS A 51 9.93 9.17 -1.07
CA CYS A 51 8.73 8.38 -1.33
C CYS A 51 9.04 6.88 -1.20
N MET A 52 10.15 6.44 -1.78
CA MET A 52 10.54 5.04 -1.70
C MET A 52 10.83 4.59 -0.27
N ILE A 53 11.53 5.44 0.50
CA ILE A 53 11.82 5.14 1.90
C ILE A 53 10.51 5.00 2.68
N TYR A 54 9.57 5.90 2.44
CA TYR A 54 8.27 5.87 3.11
C TYR A 54 7.49 4.60 2.74
N MET A 55 7.50 4.23 1.46
CA MET A 55 6.81 3.02 0.99
C MET A 55 7.44 1.74 1.55
N MET A 56 8.76 1.73 1.74
CA MET A 56 9.44 0.57 2.29
C MET A 56 8.94 0.21 3.69
N GLN A 57 8.41 1.17 4.43
CA GLN A 57 7.87 0.89 5.75
C GLN A 57 6.69 -0.08 5.68
N ALA A 58 6.01 -0.15 4.55
CA ALA A 58 4.93 -1.11 4.37
C ALA A 58 5.39 -2.55 4.54
N LEU A 59 6.65 -2.83 4.20
CA LEU A 59 7.22 -4.17 4.30
C LEU A 59 7.44 -4.62 5.74
N THR A 60 7.40 -3.69 6.69
CA THR A 60 7.58 -4.01 8.12
C THR A 60 6.27 -4.36 8.81
N LYS A 61 5.15 -4.27 8.10
CA LYS A 61 3.82 -4.50 8.64
C LYS A 61 3.21 -5.75 8.02
N PRO A 62 2.23 -6.37 8.68
CA PRO A 62 1.57 -7.54 8.11
C PRO A 62 0.92 -7.25 6.76
N VAL A 63 0.94 -8.23 5.88
CA VAL A 63 0.29 -8.14 4.59
C VAL A 63 -1.23 -8.13 4.79
N LEU A 64 -1.92 -7.24 4.09
CA LEU A 64 -3.38 -7.21 4.08
C LEU A 64 -3.87 -7.97 2.86
N ASP A 65 -5.03 -8.61 3.00
CA ASP A 65 -5.66 -9.29 1.88
C ASP A 65 -6.68 -8.35 1.23
N ALA A 66 -6.60 -8.19 -0.09
CA ALA A 66 -7.52 -7.30 -0.82
C ALA A 66 -8.99 -7.67 -0.58
N LYS A 67 -9.25 -8.92 -0.22
CA LYS A 67 -10.62 -9.40 0.01
C LYS A 67 -11.31 -8.76 1.20
N ILE A 68 -10.57 -8.12 2.11
CA ILE A 68 -11.19 -7.48 3.27
C ILE A 68 -11.75 -6.09 2.97
N PHE A 69 -11.50 -5.59 1.78
CA PHE A 69 -11.96 -4.25 1.39
C PHE A 69 -13.20 -4.28 0.51
#